data_5d06791ba6e117293f6b87944191b88a
#
_entry.id   5d06791ba6e117293f6b87944191b88a
#
_cell.length_a   1.000
_cell.length_b   1.000
_cell.length_c   1.000
_cell.angle_alpha   90.00
_cell.angle_beta   90.00
_cell.angle_gamma   90.00
#
_symmetry.space_group_name_H-M   'P 1'
#
loop_
_entity.id
_entity.type
_entity.pdbx_description
1 polymer ?
#
loop_
_entity_poly.entity_id
_entity_poly.type
_entity_poly.pdbx_seq_one_letter_code
_entity_poly.pdbx_strand_id
1 'polypeptide(L)'
;MTRSAEIAFSASENRFTSEAVEYRVEAWGDTPIGQLFASIRTKLRRRNAGRVRLSDPEIGELVWLVDNVVHHDYPAGTLRAFKRTLGKLRSAPRVWPKASPRAG
;
A
#
# COMPACT_ATOMS: atom_id res chain seq x y z
N MET A 1 -15.65 10.01 6.85
CA MET A 1 -15.47 8.92 5.87
C MET A 1 -14.20 9.13 5.07
N THR A 2 -13.57 8.06 4.67
CA THR A 2 -12.27 8.11 4.01
C THR A 2 -12.38 7.57 2.60
N ARG A 3 -11.79 8.26 1.64
CA ARG A 3 -11.70 7.76 0.27
C ARG A 3 -10.77 6.55 0.23
N SER A 4 -10.94 5.72 -0.78
CA SER A 4 -10.10 4.56 -1.01
C SER A 4 -9.84 4.39 -2.50
N ALA A 5 -8.90 3.52 -2.82
CA ALA A 5 -8.62 3.17 -4.21
C ALA A 5 -8.24 1.69 -4.30
N GLU A 6 -8.50 1.10 -5.45
CA GLU A 6 -8.03 -0.25 -5.74
C GLU A 6 -6.70 -0.17 -6.47
N ILE A 7 -5.73 -0.91 -5.95
CA ILE A 7 -4.40 -0.98 -6.51
C ILE A 7 -4.18 -2.40 -7.02
N ALA A 8 -3.82 -2.53 -8.28
CA ALA A 8 -3.55 -3.83 -8.89
C ALA A 8 -2.07 -4.16 -8.75
N PHE A 9 -1.74 -5.01 -7.79
CA PHE A 9 -0.35 -5.45 -7.57
C PHE A 9 -0.06 -6.70 -8.40
N SER A 10 1.07 -6.70 -9.09
CA SER A 10 1.64 -7.94 -9.60
C SER A 10 2.21 -8.76 -8.44
N ALA A 11 2.53 -10.03 -8.69
CA ALA A 11 3.11 -10.88 -7.64
C ALA A 11 4.40 -10.28 -7.08
N SER A 12 5.30 -9.79 -7.93
CA SER A 12 6.56 -9.20 -7.49
C SER A 12 6.35 -7.88 -6.76
N GLU A 13 5.42 -7.04 -7.25
CA GLU A 13 5.08 -5.79 -6.58
C GLU A 13 4.54 -6.04 -5.19
N ASN A 14 3.62 -6.99 -5.06
CA ASN A 14 3.06 -7.36 -3.75
C ASN A 14 4.16 -7.87 -2.83
N ARG A 15 5.00 -8.77 -3.33
CA ARG A 15 6.06 -9.39 -2.54
C ARG A 15 7.03 -8.34 -1.97
N PHE A 16 7.57 -7.47 -2.82
CA PHE A 16 8.55 -6.49 -2.37
C PHE A 16 7.92 -5.42 -1.48
N THR A 17 6.70 -5.00 -1.82
CA THR A 17 5.97 -4.04 -0.98
C THR A 17 5.65 -4.64 0.38
N SER A 18 5.24 -5.90 0.43
CA SER A 18 4.96 -6.59 1.69
C SER A 18 6.19 -6.70 2.57
N GLU A 19 7.35 -6.97 1.99
CA GLU A 19 8.61 -7.02 2.75
C GLU A 19 8.94 -5.67 3.37
N ALA A 20 8.78 -4.59 2.62
CA ALA A 20 9.03 -3.24 3.13
C ALA A 20 8.03 -2.87 4.24
N VAL A 21 6.77 -3.23 4.07
CA VAL A 21 5.73 -2.98 5.06
C VAL A 21 6.01 -3.77 6.34
N GLU A 22 6.42 -5.03 6.21
CA GLU A 22 6.75 -5.88 7.37
C GLU A 22 7.84 -5.26 8.22
N TYR A 23 8.86 -4.71 7.59
CA TYR A 23 9.94 -4.02 8.29
C TYR A 23 9.40 -2.86 9.13
N ARG A 24 8.45 -2.10 8.59
CA ARG A 24 7.84 -0.97 9.31
C ARG A 24 6.94 -1.44 10.45
N VAL A 25 6.22 -2.52 10.27
CA VAL A 25 5.39 -3.09 11.33
C VAL A 25 6.27 -3.51 12.50
N GLU A 26 7.39 -4.17 12.22
CA GLU A 26 8.33 -4.60 13.27
C GLU A 26 8.93 -3.39 14.00
N ALA A 27 9.27 -2.35 13.26
CA ALA A 27 9.93 -1.17 13.85
C ALA A 27 8.95 -0.31 14.67
N TRP A 28 7.70 -0.17 14.21
CA TRP A 28 6.77 0.80 14.77
C TRP A 28 5.42 0.20 15.18
N GLY A 29 5.37 -1.11 15.47
CA GLY A 29 4.13 -1.85 15.67
C GLY A 29 3.14 -1.25 16.66
N ASP A 30 3.63 -0.63 17.74
CA ASP A 30 2.77 -0.09 18.79
C ASP A 30 2.35 1.36 18.55
N THR A 31 2.77 1.96 17.45
CA THR A 31 2.40 3.33 17.12
C THR A 31 1.19 3.35 16.18
N PRO A 32 0.47 4.48 16.08
CA PRO A 32 -0.62 4.60 15.10
C PRO A 32 -0.14 4.34 13.67
N ILE A 33 1.05 4.81 13.30
CA ILE A 33 1.62 4.55 11.98
C ILE A 33 1.92 3.06 11.80
N GLY A 34 2.47 2.41 12.82
CA GLY A 34 2.72 0.97 12.79
C GLY A 34 1.44 0.18 12.63
N GLN A 35 0.36 0.58 13.28
CA GLN A 35 -0.94 -0.05 13.12
C GLN A 35 -1.50 0.11 11.70
N LEU A 36 -1.26 1.26 11.08
CA LEU A 36 -1.65 1.52 9.71
C LEU A 36 -0.91 0.57 8.76
N PHE A 37 0.40 0.41 8.93
CA PHE A 37 1.18 -0.54 8.15
C PHE A 37 0.76 -1.99 8.42
N ALA A 38 0.35 -2.32 9.64
CA ALA A 38 -0.19 -3.65 9.95
C ALA A 38 -1.48 -3.93 9.18
N SER A 39 -2.33 -2.93 9.04
CA SER A 39 -3.55 -3.02 8.23
C SER A 39 -3.20 -3.26 6.75
N ILE A 40 -2.24 -2.51 6.22
CA ILE A 40 -1.76 -2.70 4.85
C ILE A 40 -1.20 -4.11 4.68
N ARG A 41 -0.39 -4.57 5.62
CA ARG A 41 0.19 -5.92 5.60
C ARG A 41 -0.90 -6.99 5.48
N THR A 42 -1.93 -6.89 6.30
CA THR A 42 -3.04 -7.83 6.28
C THR A 42 -3.72 -7.86 4.92
N LYS A 43 -3.98 -6.70 4.34
CA LYS A 43 -4.63 -6.59 3.03
C LYS A 43 -3.78 -7.18 1.92
N LEU A 44 -2.48 -6.91 1.93
CA LEU A 44 -1.56 -7.45 0.94
C LEU A 44 -1.45 -8.98 1.04
N ARG A 45 -1.35 -9.51 2.25
CA ARG A 45 -1.27 -10.96 2.48
C ARG A 45 -2.54 -11.67 2.03
N ARG A 46 -3.69 -11.07 2.30
CA ARG A 46 -4.99 -11.67 1.96
C ARG A 46 -5.13 -11.86 0.46
N ARG A 47 -4.59 -10.93 -0.33
CA ARG A 47 -4.72 -10.97 -1.79
C ARG A 47 -3.54 -11.60 -2.49
N ASN A 48 -2.37 -11.63 -1.84
CA ASN A 48 -1.12 -12.15 -2.38
C ASN A 48 -0.68 -11.42 -3.64
N ALA A 49 -1.47 -11.48 -4.70
CA ALA A 49 -1.33 -10.67 -5.91
C ALA A 49 -2.73 -10.34 -6.39
N GLY A 50 -2.91 -9.19 -7.03
CA GLY A 50 -4.20 -8.76 -7.55
C GLY A 50 -4.64 -7.45 -6.96
N ARG A 51 -5.95 -7.20 -6.98
CA ARG A 51 -6.49 -5.91 -6.58
C ARG A 51 -6.68 -5.83 -5.07
N VAL A 52 -6.11 -4.79 -4.49
CA VAL A 52 -6.17 -4.52 -3.05
C VAL A 52 -6.78 -3.15 -2.84
N ARG A 53 -7.80 -3.05 -1.98
CA ARG A 53 -8.41 -1.75 -1.67
C ARG A 53 -7.71 -1.15 -0.47
N LEU A 54 -7.16 0.05 -0.66
CA LEU A 54 -6.44 0.78 0.38
C LEU A 54 -7.13 2.12 0.61
N SER A 55 -7.17 2.55 1.87
CA SER A 55 -7.70 3.88 2.22
C SER A 55 -6.69 4.97 1.86
N ASP A 56 -7.16 6.23 1.79
CA ASP A 56 -6.27 7.37 1.55
C ASP A 56 -5.10 7.42 2.55
N PRO A 57 -5.32 7.28 3.88
CA PRO A 57 -4.19 7.24 4.80
C PRO A 57 -3.22 6.09 4.55
N GLU A 58 -3.73 4.92 4.20
CA GLU A 58 -2.89 3.77 3.86
C GLU A 58 -2.05 4.05 2.62
N ILE A 59 -2.68 4.61 1.60
CA ILE A 59 -1.97 4.95 0.36
C ILE A 59 -0.91 6.02 0.63
N GLY A 60 -1.24 7.04 1.41
CA GLY A 60 -0.29 8.11 1.75
C GLY A 60 0.96 7.57 2.45
N GLU A 61 0.77 6.71 3.45
CA GLU A 61 1.90 6.12 4.16
C GLU A 61 2.69 5.16 3.26
N LEU A 62 2.00 4.42 2.41
CA LEU A 62 2.66 3.49 1.50
C LEU A 62 3.45 4.24 0.42
N VAL A 63 2.93 5.35 -0.10
CA VAL A 63 3.67 6.22 -1.02
C VAL A 63 4.95 6.72 -0.35
N TRP A 64 4.85 7.19 0.89
CA TRP A 64 6.02 7.65 1.64
C TRP A 64 7.06 6.55 1.78
N LEU A 65 6.63 5.35 2.15
CA LEU A 65 7.52 4.22 2.32
C LEU A 65 8.21 3.84 1.01
N VAL A 66 7.44 3.64 -0.06
CA VAL A 66 7.98 3.20 -1.35
C VAL A 66 8.88 4.28 -1.95
N ASP A 67 8.50 5.55 -1.83
CA ASP A 67 9.33 6.67 -2.31
C ASP A 67 10.67 6.71 -1.59
N ASN A 68 10.71 6.36 -0.33
CA ASN A 68 11.96 6.26 0.42
C ASN A 68 12.82 5.07 -0.03
N VAL A 69 12.20 3.89 -0.17
CA VAL A 69 13.00 2.69 -0.49
C VAL A 69 13.58 2.72 -1.90
N VAL A 70 12.98 3.44 -2.84
CA VAL A 70 13.55 3.53 -4.21
C VAL A 70 14.88 4.27 -4.25
N HIS A 71 15.22 5.00 -3.19
CA HIS A 71 16.51 5.68 -3.09
C HIS A 71 17.60 4.82 -2.45
N HIS A 72 17.25 3.61 -2.02
CA HIS A 72 18.23 2.68 -1.47
C HIS A 72 18.82 1.79 -2.57
N ASP A 73 19.91 1.13 -2.24
CA ASP A 73 20.63 0.27 -3.19
C ASP A 73 19.97 -1.11 -3.25
N TYR A 74 19.13 -1.30 -4.24
CA TYR A 74 18.45 -2.56 -4.51
C TYR A 74 18.79 -3.07 -5.89
N PRO A 75 18.65 -4.38 -6.15
CA PRO A 75 18.73 -4.90 -7.52
C PRO A 75 17.77 -4.16 -8.46
N ALA A 76 18.17 -4.03 -9.72
CA ALA A 76 17.41 -3.25 -10.71
C ALA A 76 15.95 -3.74 -10.86
N GLY A 77 15.74 -5.06 -10.81
CA GLY A 77 14.39 -5.63 -10.89
C GLY A 77 13.50 -5.24 -9.72
N THR A 78 14.08 -5.21 -8.52
CA THR A 78 13.37 -4.79 -7.31
C THR A 78 13.02 -3.30 -7.39
N LEU A 79 13.96 -2.47 -7.83
CA LEU A 79 13.70 -1.05 -8.00
C LEU A 79 12.60 -0.79 -9.04
N ARG A 80 12.59 -1.54 -10.14
CA ARG A 80 11.52 -1.42 -11.14
C ARG A 80 10.16 -1.76 -10.54
N ALA A 81 10.09 -2.80 -9.73
CA ALA A 81 8.85 -3.17 -9.06
C ALA A 81 8.36 -2.06 -8.11
N PHE A 82 9.26 -1.49 -7.32
CA PHE A 82 8.91 -0.38 -6.43
C PHE A 82 8.44 0.84 -7.21
N LYS A 83 9.12 1.19 -8.30
CA LYS A 83 8.74 2.33 -9.13
C LYS A 83 7.38 2.14 -9.77
N ARG A 84 7.07 0.93 -10.25
CA ARG A 84 5.73 0.63 -10.78
C ARG A 84 4.67 0.75 -9.69
N THR A 85 4.96 0.21 -8.51
CA THR A 85 4.05 0.31 -7.36
C THR A 85 3.78 1.77 -7.01
N LEU A 86 4.83 2.57 -6.95
CA LEU A 86 4.71 4.00 -6.64
C LEU A 86 3.83 4.72 -7.66
N GLY A 87 4.04 4.45 -8.95
CA GLY A 87 3.22 5.01 -10.01
C GLY A 87 1.75 4.62 -9.87
N LYS A 88 1.47 3.36 -9.57
CA LYS A 88 0.10 2.89 -9.34
C LYS A 88 -0.56 3.57 -8.14
N LEU A 89 0.18 3.71 -7.05
CA LEU A 89 -0.34 4.37 -5.85
C LEU A 89 -0.68 5.82 -6.11
N ARG A 90 0.18 6.54 -6.83
CA ARG A 90 -0.02 7.95 -7.12
C ARG A 90 -1.13 8.21 -8.12
N SER A 91 -1.32 7.31 -9.08
CA SER A 91 -2.28 7.52 -10.17
C SER A 91 -3.64 6.88 -9.94
N ALA A 92 -3.80 6.04 -8.93
CA ALA A 92 -5.06 5.33 -8.70
C ALA A 92 -6.17 6.31 -8.33
N PRO A 93 -7.33 6.23 -9.00
CA PRO A 93 -8.45 7.12 -8.68
C PRO A 93 -8.95 6.87 -7.25
N ARG A 94 -9.11 7.94 -6.49
CA ARG A 94 -9.70 7.88 -5.15
C ARG A 94 -11.21 7.94 -5.28
N VAL A 95 -11.90 7.05 -4.59
CA VAL A 95 -13.36 7.01 -4.58
C VAL A 95 -13.89 7.04 -3.16
N TRP A 96 -15.01 7.72 -2.98
CA TRP A 96 -15.71 7.72 -1.70
C TRP A 96 -16.46 6.41 -1.53
N PRO A 97 -16.65 5.95 -0.30
CA PRO A 97 -17.49 4.78 -0.04
C PRO A 97 -18.89 5.02 -0.60
N LYS A 98 -19.50 3.98 -1.13
CA LYS A 98 -20.89 4.07 -1.59
C LYS A 98 -21.78 4.44 -0.41
N ALA A 99 -22.65 5.42 -0.62
CA ALA A 99 -23.64 5.74 0.38
C ALA A 99 -24.57 4.54 0.60
N SER A 100 -24.94 4.31 1.86
CA SER A 100 -25.96 3.32 2.15
C SER A 100 -27.26 3.72 1.47
N PRO A 101 -28.03 2.78 0.91
CA PRO A 101 -29.33 3.11 0.32
C PRO A 101 -30.26 3.85 1.28
N ARG A 102 -30.09 3.69 2.58
CA ARG A 102 -30.86 4.40 3.58
C ARG A 102 -30.37 5.79 3.89
N ALA A 103 -29.19 6.11 3.42
CA ALA A 103 -28.52 7.37 3.78
C ALA A 103 -29.11 8.57 3.05
N GLY A 104 -29.99 8.31 2.14
CA GLY A 104 -30.67 9.41 1.43
C GLY A 104 -31.69 10.07 2.30
#